data_b64e77b22e96e71d28ede3bcba8bce1d
#
_entry.id   b64e77b22e96e71d28ede3bcba8bce1d
#
_cell.length_a   1.000
_cell.length_b   1.000
_cell.length_c   1.000
_cell.angle_alpha   90.00
_cell.angle_beta   90.00
_cell.angle_gamma   90.00
#
_symmetry.space_group_name_H-M   'P 1'
#
loop_
_entity.id
_entity.type
_entity.pdbx_description
1 polymer ?
#
loop_
_entity_poly.entity_id
_entity_poly.type
_entity_poly.pdbx_seq_one_letter_code
_entity_poly.pdbx_strand_id
1 'polypeptide(L)'
;METDLYRFLPGTDMKAMNEIGKTPRYLNNPQWDTRQYTFSFIPLKEIYWHGYQKDQKTMFLSGHKSHLYILSGVCLLLFLTGLLNFINLYLIAMLHRGKEYGLKKVYGANKGHLFIQIWMENSLLTASALSVAWLIIEVTQVPVNRLLNTTFSYTPFDGWLSIGVLLLLPLLTSVYPFFKYSFSSPIQSIRSIGWGNHSVRSRMIFLGIQYALTFLITICALYFNKQLDLMLNTDPGFRTKNIMHVRHIYESQDFNLLTEEKWEQDRAIARAIRNKIKTCPYAEYTESVWDEITQPAYAVTFTTPDGNKALLNWRRVSPSFFKLFDIEMEEGILPENDEKVHYIMNRTAMKALQLNTLEDASVIEDDKFRKNKNVAFYPIVAIAKDHYSGHLSMGAEATIYEIDEFGSTSTYIAYQEEKLPELLDYLKGVMQEFYGTETVEYTFLEDKVKAIYDEDRKIATIYNVFALIAIIVSCLGLFGISLFDIRQRYREIAIRKVNGAGMKDLYQLLFKKYLLVLGISFVVATPLAYYLIHQYTADFVVKAPIGIGIFVIALVLVAIISMGTLYWQIRKAANINPATVMKSE
;
A
#
# COMPACT_ATOMS: atom_id res chain seq x y z
N MET A 1 23.32 3.84 -15.01
CA MET A 1 22.44 4.63 -15.89
C MET A 1 22.48 6.05 -15.39
N GLU A 2 22.90 6.98 -16.23
CA GLU A 2 22.90 8.41 -15.88
C GLU A 2 21.55 8.98 -16.28
N THR A 3 20.97 9.82 -15.42
CA THR A 3 19.70 10.49 -15.68
C THR A 3 19.97 11.96 -15.84
N ASP A 4 19.90 12.45 -17.08
CA ASP A 4 20.11 13.85 -17.40
C ASP A 4 18.78 14.56 -17.69
N LEU A 5 18.69 15.83 -17.31
CA LEU A 5 17.55 16.69 -17.62
C LEU A 5 17.83 17.50 -18.89
N TYR A 6 16.98 17.33 -19.89
CA TYR A 6 17.08 18.08 -21.15
C TYR A 6 15.85 18.97 -21.35
N ARG A 7 16.09 20.21 -21.77
CA ARG A 7 15.03 21.11 -22.19
C ARG A 7 15.00 21.16 -23.72
N PHE A 8 13.92 20.64 -24.30
CA PHE A 8 13.72 20.67 -25.76
C PHE A 8 13.12 21.98 -26.24
N LEU A 9 13.38 22.32 -27.50
CA LEU A 9 12.75 23.47 -28.17
C LEU A 9 11.24 23.23 -28.34
N PRO A 10 10.41 24.26 -28.29
CA PRO A 10 8.99 24.15 -28.56
C PRO A 10 8.75 23.52 -29.95
N GLY A 11 7.86 22.51 -30.01
CA GLY A 11 7.52 21.79 -31.23
C GLY A 11 8.36 20.54 -31.52
N THR A 12 9.31 20.16 -30.64
CA THR A 12 10.06 18.90 -30.81
C THR A 12 9.14 17.68 -30.66
N ASP A 13 9.14 16.81 -31.65
CA ASP A 13 8.39 15.55 -31.58
C ASP A 13 9.13 14.51 -30.73
N MET A 14 8.62 14.29 -29.52
CA MET A 14 9.17 13.35 -28.55
C MET A 14 9.09 11.90 -29.01
N LYS A 15 8.11 11.55 -29.88
CA LYS A 15 7.99 10.18 -30.41
C LYS A 15 9.11 9.90 -31.40
N ALA A 16 9.37 10.85 -32.30
CA ALA A 16 10.48 10.73 -33.25
C ALA A 16 11.83 10.67 -32.53
N MET A 17 12.02 11.47 -31.48
CA MET A 17 13.24 11.43 -30.66
C MET A 17 13.42 10.07 -29.96
N ASN A 18 12.37 9.49 -29.41
CA ASN A 18 12.43 8.17 -28.79
C ASN A 18 12.72 7.05 -29.81
N GLU A 19 12.20 7.14 -31.04
CA GLU A 19 12.54 6.17 -32.10
C GLU A 19 14.03 6.26 -32.46
N ILE A 20 14.58 7.46 -32.55
CA ILE A 20 16.01 7.69 -32.79
C ILE A 20 16.84 7.14 -31.60
N GLY A 21 16.34 7.31 -30.37
CA GLY A 21 17.02 6.85 -29.15
C GLY A 21 17.06 5.33 -29.00
N LYS A 22 16.15 4.59 -29.61
CA LYS A 22 16.16 3.11 -29.60
C LYS A 22 17.34 2.50 -30.38
N THR A 23 17.93 3.27 -31.31
CA THR A 23 19.08 2.78 -32.06
C THR A 23 20.31 2.80 -31.17
N PRO A 24 20.94 1.64 -30.89
CA PRO A 24 22.12 1.59 -30.04
C PRO A 24 23.27 2.43 -30.61
N ARG A 25 23.87 3.26 -29.79
CA ARG A 25 24.99 4.14 -30.17
C ARG A 25 26.10 4.04 -29.13
N TYR A 26 27.34 4.25 -29.59
CA TYR A 26 28.47 4.45 -28.68
C TYR A 26 28.46 5.92 -28.23
N LEU A 27 28.48 6.16 -26.91
CA LEU A 27 28.63 7.49 -26.32
C LEU A 27 30.07 7.97 -26.35
N ASN A 28 30.98 7.06 -26.11
CA ASN A 28 32.40 7.30 -26.07
C ASN A 28 33.10 6.66 -27.26
N ASN A 29 34.39 6.96 -27.42
CA ASN A 29 35.23 6.29 -28.44
C ASN A 29 35.18 4.76 -28.22
N PRO A 30 34.77 3.94 -29.24
CA PRO A 30 34.65 2.49 -29.11
C PRO A 30 35.94 1.78 -28.66
N GLN A 31 37.10 2.44 -28.78
CA GLN A 31 38.37 1.94 -28.27
C GLN A 31 38.47 1.98 -26.74
N TRP A 32 37.68 2.85 -26.07
CA TRP A 32 37.71 3.08 -24.63
C TRP A 32 36.46 2.53 -23.92
N ASP A 33 35.33 2.57 -24.61
CA ASP A 33 34.05 2.07 -24.08
C ASP A 33 33.31 1.31 -25.19
N THR A 34 33.17 0.01 -25.01
CA THR A 34 32.50 -0.89 -25.96
C THR A 34 30.98 -0.98 -25.73
N ARG A 35 30.46 -0.27 -24.74
CA ARG A 35 29.04 -0.25 -24.42
C ARG A 35 28.25 0.49 -25.47
N GLN A 36 27.13 -0.07 -25.85
CA GLN A 36 26.13 0.57 -26.68
C GLN A 36 24.98 1.05 -25.80
N TYR A 37 24.63 2.29 -25.95
CA TYR A 37 23.59 2.95 -25.17
C TYR A 37 22.35 3.18 -26.03
N THR A 38 21.19 2.94 -25.43
CA THR A 38 19.89 3.36 -25.96
C THR A 38 19.33 4.45 -25.05
N PHE A 39 18.66 5.42 -25.63
CA PHE A 39 18.07 6.54 -24.89
C PHE A 39 16.56 6.49 -24.97
N SER A 40 15.90 6.77 -23.86
CA SER A 40 14.47 7.03 -23.83
C SER A 40 14.21 8.37 -23.17
N PHE A 41 13.48 9.24 -23.85
CA PHE A 41 13.10 10.54 -23.32
C PHE A 41 11.71 10.43 -22.70
N ILE A 42 11.62 10.70 -21.41
CA ILE A 42 10.39 10.64 -20.64
C ILE A 42 9.99 12.07 -20.27
N PRO A 43 8.76 12.51 -20.56
CA PRO A 43 8.28 13.82 -20.13
C PRO A 43 8.37 13.95 -18.60
N LEU A 44 8.83 15.12 -18.10
CA LEU A 44 8.97 15.35 -16.67
C LEU A 44 7.67 15.10 -15.89
N LYS A 45 6.51 15.35 -16.50
CA LYS A 45 5.19 15.05 -15.93
C LYS A 45 4.92 13.55 -15.70
N GLU A 46 5.61 12.70 -16.46
CA GLU A 46 5.42 11.24 -16.41
C GLU A 46 6.51 10.54 -15.60
N ILE A 47 7.59 11.25 -15.23
CA ILE A 47 8.75 10.67 -14.55
C ILE A 47 8.36 10.02 -13.22
N TYR A 48 7.42 10.62 -12.49
CA TYR A 48 6.87 10.06 -11.25
C TYR A 48 6.30 8.65 -11.43
N TRP A 49 5.72 8.36 -12.59
CA TRP A 49 5.10 7.08 -12.92
C TRP A 49 6.00 6.12 -13.68
N HIS A 50 7.13 6.58 -14.20
CA HIS A 50 8.10 5.77 -14.96
C HIS A 50 9.34 5.42 -14.14
N GLY A 51 9.60 6.16 -13.06
CA GLY A 51 10.81 6.05 -12.27
C GLY A 51 10.98 4.74 -11.51
N TYR A 52 9.95 3.90 -11.43
CA TYR A 52 10.03 2.61 -10.75
C TYR A 52 10.40 1.50 -11.74
N GLN A 53 11.66 1.46 -12.14
CA GLN A 53 12.25 0.24 -12.68
C GLN A 53 13.02 -0.46 -11.55
N LYS A 54 12.83 -1.76 -11.43
CA LYS A 54 13.27 -2.65 -10.36
C LYS A 54 14.77 -2.54 -10.00
N ASP A 55 15.59 -1.97 -10.87
CA ASP A 55 17.05 -2.00 -10.82
C ASP A 55 17.72 -0.63 -10.87
N GLN A 56 17.00 0.47 -10.58
CA GLN A 56 17.58 1.81 -10.76
C GLN A 56 17.43 2.70 -9.53
N LYS A 57 18.58 3.19 -9.02
CA LYS A 57 18.61 4.39 -8.17
C LYS A 57 18.07 5.55 -9.00
N THR A 58 16.79 5.88 -8.86
CA THR A 58 16.25 7.08 -9.48
C THR A 58 16.41 8.26 -8.53
N MET A 59 16.92 9.36 -9.06
CA MET A 59 17.04 10.63 -8.35
C MET A 59 15.68 11.25 -8.00
N PHE A 60 14.61 10.67 -8.54
CA PHE A 60 13.24 11.18 -8.42
C PHE A 60 12.36 10.24 -7.62
N LEU A 61 11.48 10.83 -6.81
CA LEU A 61 10.41 10.10 -6.15
C LEU A 61 9.53 9.42 -7.20
N SER A 62 9.30 8.13 -7.04
CA SER A 62 8.47 7.35 -7.96
C SER A 62 7.25 6.78 -7.24
N GLY A 63 6.11 6.80 -7.91
CA GLY A 63 4.86 6.25 -7.41
C GLY A 63 4.51 4.91 -8.04
N HIS A 64 3.90 4.04 -7.25
CA HIS A 64 3.39 2.76 -7.72
C HIS A 64 1.99 2.89 -8.33
N LYS A 65 1.86 2.78 -9.64
CA LYS A 65 0.54 2.80 -10.33
C LYS A 65 -0.42 1.75 -9.76
N SER A 66 0.09 0.58 -9.44
CA SER A 66 -0.71 -0.52 -8.87
C SER A 66 -1.39 -0.10 -7.57
N HIS A 67 -0.67 0.56 -6.65
CA HIS A 67 -1.22 1.05 -5.39
C HIS A 67 -2.35 2.07 -5.63
N LEU A 68 -2.17 2.99 -6.60
CA LEU A 68 -3.19 3.97 -6.96
C LEU A 68 -4.46 3.31 -7.49
N TYR A 69 -4.34 2.34 -8.42
CA TYR A 69 -5.50 1.62 -8.96
C TYR A 69 -6.24 0.82 -7.89
N ILE A 70 -5.52 0.16 -7.00
CA ILE A 70 -6.10 -0.61 -5.91
C ILE A 70 -6.83 0.33 -4.94
N LEU A 71 -6.20 1.42 -4.52
CA LEU A 71 -6.81 2.40 -3.62
C LEU A 71 -8.06 3.02 -4.25
N SER A 72 -7.99 3.41 -5.52
CA SER A 72 -9.15 3.93 -6.27
C SER A 72 -10.27 2.92 -6.37
N GLY A 73 -9.93 1.63 -6.58
CA GLY A 73 -10.89 0.53 -6.58
C GLY A 73 -11.62 0.39 -5.25
N VAL A 74 -10.90 0.44 -4.13
CA VAL A 74 -11.51 0.35 -2.79
C VAL A 74 -12.36 1.59 -2.46
N CYS A 75 -11.92 2.78 -2.85
CA CYS A 75 -12.75 4.00 -2.73
C CYS A 75 -14.07 3.84 -3.51
N LEU A 76 -14.02 3.29 -4.73
CA LEU A 76 -15.21 3.01 -5.52
C LEU A 76 -16.12 1.98 -4.84
N LEU A 77 -15.57 0.89 -4.28
CA LEU A 77 -16.34 -0.11 -3.54
C LEU A 77 -17.03 0.49 -2.31
N LEU A 78 -16.34 1.36 -1.57
CA LEU A 78 -16.90 2.10 -0.45
C LEU A 78 -18.03 3.02 -0.89
N PHE A 79 -17.83 3.77 -1.95
CA PHE A 79 -18.86 4.63 -2.55
C PHE A 79 -20.11 3.83 -2.95
N LEU A 80 -19.91 2.68 -3.62
CA LEU A 80 -21.01 1.77 -3.98
C LEU A 80 -21.74 1.23 -2.74
N THR A 81 -21.02 0.90 -1.68
CA THR A 81 -21.60 0.44 -0.41
C THR A 81 -22.49 1.54 0.20
N GLY A 82 -22.02 2.79 0.22
CA GLY A 82 -22.78 3.94 0.67
C GLY A 82 -24.01 4.23 -0.20
N LEU A 83 -23.87 4.15 -1.52
CA LEU A 83 -24.94 4.33 -2.49
C LEU A 83 -26.04 3.27 -2.30
N LEU A 84 -25.68 2.00 -2.19
CA LEU A 84 -26.63 0.91 -1.96
C LEU A 84 -27.36 1.08 -0.61
N ASN A 85 -26.65 1.50 0.42
CA ASN A 85 -27.24 1.83 1.72
C ASN A 85 -28.26 2.96 1.60
N PHE A 86 -27.90 4.06 0.92
CA PHE A 86 -28.83 5.17 0.69
C PHE A 86 -30.08 4.70 -0.08
N ILE A 87 -29.91 3.96 -1.16
CA ILE A 87 -31.02 3.42 -1.95
C ILE A 87 -31.93 2.55 -1.07
N ASN A 88 -31.37 1.67 -0.25
CA ASN A 88 -32.13 0.81 0.67
C ASN A 88 -32.98 1.62 1.64
N LEU A 89 -32.38 2.61 2.30
CA LEU A 89 -33.10 3.48 3.27
C LEU A 89 -34.13 4.36 2.58
N TYR A 90 -33.78 4.90 1.41
CA TYR A 90 -34.69 5.75 0.63
C TYR A 90 -35.91 4.96 0.14
N LEU A 91 -35.73 3.70 -0.30
CA LEU A 91 -36.85 2.83 -0.65
C LEU A 91 -37.81 2.58 0.49
N ILE A 92 -37.29 2.48 1.72
CA ILE A 92 -38.14 2.35 2.92
C ILE A 92 -38.95 3.62 3.14
N ALA A 93 -38.33 4.79 3.07
CA ALA A 93 -39.00 6.08 3.22
C ALA A 93 -40.09 6.28 2.14
N MET A 94 -39.81 5.90 0.91
CA MET A 94 -40.71 5.98 -0.22
C MET A 94 -41.98 5.11 -0.08
N LEU A 95 -41.91 3.99 0.64
CA LEU A 95 -43.10 3.14 0.85
C LEU A 95 -44.18 3.86 1.63
N HIS A 96 -43.83 4.74 2.55
CA HIS A 96 -44.78 5.58 3.27
C HIS A 96 -45.41 6.69 2.41
N ARG A 97 -44.71 7.10 1.33
CA ARG A 97 -45.17 8.16 0.40
C ARG A 97 -45.94 7.63 -0.81
N GLY A 98 -46.09 6.30 -0.94
CA GLY A 98 -46.82 5.71 -2.07
C GLY A 98 -48.24 6.24 -2.24
N LYS A 99 -48.95 6.49 -1.13
CA LYS A 99 -50.29 7.13 -1.12
C LYS A 99 -50.23 8.54 -1.68
N GLU A 100 -49.26 9.34 -1.27
CA GLU A 100 -49.07 10.73 -1.73
C GLU A 100 -48.84 10.77 -3.25
N TYR A 101 -47.96 9.92 -3.77
CA TYR A 101 -47.71 9.86 -5.22
C TYR A 101 -48.91 9.33 -6.01
N GLY A 102 -49.65 8.37 -5.44
CA GLY A 102 -50.90 7.88 -6.04
C GLY A 102 -51.96 8.98 -6.11
N LEU A 103 -52.12 9.75 -5.04
CA LEU A 103 -53.06 10.88 -4.96
C LEU A 103 -52.66 11.98 -5.96
N LYS A 104 -51.38 12.37 -6.04
CA LYS A 104 -50.89 13.35 -7.02
C LYS A 104 -51.16 12.94 -8.46
N LYS A 105 -51.04 11.64 -8.78
CA LYS A 105 -51.42 11.13 -10.12
C LYS A 105 -52.90 11.27 -10.40
N VAL A 106 -53.78 11.02 -9.40
CA VAL A 106 -55.22 11.22 -9.56
C VAL A 106 -55.52 12.68 -9.84
N TYR A 107 -54.80 13.62 -9.23
CA TYR A 107 -54.93 15.06 -9.48
C TYR A 107 -54.16 15.56 -10.72
N GLY A 108 -53.70 14.64 -11.60
CA GLY A 108 -53.12 14.98 -12.89
C GLY A 108 -51.59 15.21 -12.91
N ALA A 109 -50.87 14.85 -11.86
CA ALA A 109 -49.41 14.91 -11.91
C ALA A 109 -48.86 13.95 -12.98
N ASN A 110 -48.11 14.49 -13.93
CA ASN A 110 -47.44 13.69 -14.97
C ASN A 110 -46.16 13.06 -14.43
N LYS A 111 -45.56 12.14 -15.23
CA LYS A 111 -44.31 11.43 -14.86
C LYS A 111 -43.15 12.40 -14.63
N GLY A 112 -43.06 13.49 -15.41
CA GLY A 112 -42.02 14.50 -15.26
C GLY A 112 -42.08 15.24 -13.93
N HIS A 113 -43.31 15.63 -13.49
CA HIS A 113 -43.49 16.26 -12.18
C HIS A 113 -43.02 15.35 -11.03
N LEU A 114 -43.33 14.04 -11.12
CA LEU A 114 -42.89 13.08 -10.09
C LEU A 114 -41.36 12.91 -10.11
N PHE A 115 -40.73 12.88 -11.29
CA PHE A 115 -39.29 12.79 -11.39
C PHE A 115 -38.59 14.00 -10.78
N ILE A 116 -39.03 15.21 -11.16
CA ILE A 116 -38.45 16.46 -10.66
C ILE A 116 -38.58 16.53 -9.13
N GLN A 117 -39.76 16.16 -8.59
CA GLN A 117 -39.94 16.13 -7.14
C GLN A 117 -38.95 15.18 -6.44
N ILE A 118 -38.86 13.91 -6.91
CA ILE A 118 -37.97 12.93 -6.32
C ILE A 118 -36.52 13.38 -6.44
N TRP A 119 -36.14 13.93 -7.60
CA TRP A 119 -34.78 14.43 -7.84
C TRP A 119 -34.41 15.63 -6.95
N MET A 120 -35.33 16.60 -6.79
CA MET A 120 -35.14 17.77 -5.91
C MET A 120 -34.99 17.36 -4.44
N GLU A 121 -35.82 16.42 -3.96
CA GLU A 121 -35.70 15.89 -2.60
C GLU A 121 -34.37 15.22 -2.37
N ASN A 122 -33.94 14.37 -3.30
CA ASN A 122 -32.62 13.71 -3.24
C ASN A 122 -31.47 14.71 -3.35
N SER A 123 -31.60 15.75 -4.17
CA SER A 123 -30.61 16.82 -4.27
C SER A 123 -30.42 17.58 -2.96
N LEU A 124 -31.52 17.90 -2.28
CA LEU A 124 -31.48 18.56 -0.98
C LEU A 124 -30.83 17.68 0.11
N LEU A 125 -31.17 16.37 0.12
CA LEU A 125 -30.56 15.42 1.04
C LEU A 125 -29.05 15.24 0.73
N THR A 126 -28.67 15.16 -0.54
CA THR A 126 -27.29 15.07 -0.96
C THR A 126 -26.49 16.33 -0.60
N ALA A 127 -27.07 17.52 -0.80
CA ALA A 127 -26.46 18.78 -0.41
C ALA A 127 -26.19 18.84 1.10
N SER A 128 -27.20 18.46 1.90
CA SER A 128 -27.05 18.39 3.36
C SER A 128 -25.99 17.39 3.79
N ALA A 129 -25.99 16.19 3.18
CA ALA A 129 -24.98 15.16 3.45
C ALA A 129 -23.57 15.62 3.05
N LEU A 130 -23.44 16.31 1.91
CA LEU A 130 -22.17 16.85 1.44
C LEU A 130 -21.63 17.95 2.39
N SER A 131 -22.51 18.81 2.91
CA SER A 131 -22.12 19.80 3.91
C SER A 131 -21.59 19.15 5.20
N VAL A 132 -22.25 18.08 5.67
CA VAL A 132 -21.78 17.31 6.82
C VAL A 132 -20.46 16.59 6.51
N ALA A 133 -20.31 16.05 5.28
CA ALA A 133 -19.08 15.40 4.86
C ALA A 133 -17.89 16.38 4.88
N TRP A 134 -18.08 17.60 4.36
CA TRP A 134 -17.05 18.65 4.42
C TRP A 134 -16.68 19.01 5.86
N LEU A 135 -17.66 19.12 6.74
CA LEU A 135 -17.41 19.36 8.16
C LEU A 135 -16.62 18.22 8.81
N ILE A 136 -16.93 16.96 8.48
CA ILE A 136 -16.17 15.79 8.97
C ILE A 136 -14.74 15.85 8.45
N ILE A 137 -14.52 16.16 7.16
CA ILE A 137 -13.19 16.28 6.57
C ILE A 137 -12.39 17.35 7.33
N GLU A 138 -12.95 18.52 7.56
CA GLU A 138 -12.28 19.62 8.27
C GLU A 138 -11.85 19.22 9.69
N VAL A 139 -12.75 18.56 10.43
CA VAL A 139 -12.46 18.11 11.81
C VAL A 139 -11.42 16.98 11.84
N THR A 140 -11.44 16.09 10.84
CA THR A 140 -10.57 14.90 10.82
C THR A 140 -9.26 15.12 10.07
N GLN A 141 -9.08 16.23 9.35
CA GLN A 141 -7.89 16.50 8.54
C GLN A 141 -6.59 16.40 9.34
N VAL A 142 -6.52 17.04 10.50
CA VAL A 142 -5.31 17.05 11.35
C VAL A 142 -4.95 15.65 11.87
N PRO A 143 -5.87 14.89 12.49
CA PRO A 143 -5.55 13.53 12.93
C PRO A 143 -5.24 12.59 11.75
N VAL A 144 -5.89 12.72 10.59
CA VAL A 144 -5.61 11.91 9.41
C VAL A 144 -4.23 12.22 8.83
N ASN A 145 -3.87 13.51 8.74
CA ASN A 145 -2.53 13.91 8.29
C ASN A 145 -1.43 13.33 9.19
N ARG A 146 -1.63 13.34 10.51
CA ARG A 146 -0.69 12.72 11.47
C ARG A 146 -0.62 11.20 11.30
N LEU A 147 -1.77 10.54 11.16
CA LEU A 147 -1.85 9.08 11.03
C LEU A 147 -1.16 8.57 9.76
N LEU A 148 -1.33 9.30 8.64
CA LEU A 148 -0.78 8.93 7.35
C LEU A 148 0.58 9.57 7.05
N ASN A 149 1.09 10.39 7.97
CA ASN A 149 2.31 11.18 7.78
C ASN A 149 2.33 11.90 6.42
N THR A 150 1.24 12.63 6.13
CA THR A 150 1.03 13.34 4.87
C THR A 150 0.47 14.73 5.16
N THR A 151 0.53 15.61 4.17
CA THR A 151 -0.11 16.93 4.20
C THR A 151 -1.14 17.00 3.09
N PHE A 152 -2.43 16.88 3.42
CA PHE A 152 -3.50 17.09 2.46
C PHE A 152 -3.80 18.58 2.36
N SER A 153 -3.82 19.09 1.13
CA SER A 153 -4.26 20.43 0.80
C SER A 153 -5.46 20.38 -0.13
N TYR A 154 -6.39 21.30 0.03
CA TYR A 154 -7.55 21.40 -0.86
C TYR A 154 -7.12 21.82 -2.26
N THR A 155 -7.69 21.18 -3.25
CA THR A 155 -7.46 21.43 -4.65
C THR A 155 -8.74 21.84 -5.37
N PRO A 156 -8.70 22.52 -6.51
CA PRO A 156 -9.89 22.76 -7.32
C PRO A 156 -10.63 21.49 -7.73
N PHE A 157 -9.93 20.35 -7.79
CA PHE A 157 -10.52 19.04 -8.09
C PHE A 157 -11.56 18.62 -7.04
N ASP A 158 -11.34 18.92 -5.74
CA ASP A 158 -12.26 18.59 -4.65
C ASP A 158 -13.60 19.32 -4.81
N GLY A 159 -13.54 20.57 -5.28
CA GLY A 159 -14.72 21.35 -5.64
C GLY A 159 -15.48 20.73 -6.81
N TRP A 160 -14.81 20.39 -7.90
CA TRP A 160 -15.41 19.73 -9.06
C TRP A 160 -15.98 18.36 -8.71
N LEU A 161 -15.30 17.59 -7.89
CA LEU A 161 -15.80 16.31 -7.38
C LEU A 161 -17.08 16.49 -6.58
N SER A 162 -17.13 17.49 -5.70
CA SER A 162 -18.32 17.81 -4.89
C SER A 162 -19.52 18.20 -5.76
N ILE A 163 -19.32 19.01 -6.80
CA ILE A 163 -20.34 19.34 -7.78
C ILE A 163 -20.79 18.09 -8.54
N GLY A 164 -19.86 17.24 -8.97
CA GLY A 164 -20.17 15.99 -9.63
C GLY A 164 -21.03 15.07 -8.77
N VAL A 165 -20.70 14.90 -7.50
CA VAL A 165 -21.50 14.13 -6.52
C VAL A 165 -22.88 14.75 -6.34
N LEU A 166 -22.98 16.08 -6.20
CA LEU A 166 -24.26 16.80 -6.04
C LEU A 166 -25.21 16.62 -7.23
N LEU A 167 -24.67 16.45 -8.44
CA LEU A 167 -25.50 16.27 -9.64
C LEU A 167 -25.79 14.79 -9.93
N LEU A 168 -24.79 13.93 -9.87
CA LEU A 168 -24.89 12.53 -10.27
C LEU A 168 -25.58 11.66 -9.21
N LEU A 169 -25.27 11.85 -7.93
CA LEU A 169 -25.82 11.00 -6.87
C LEU A 169 -27.34 11.10 -6.77
N PRO A 170 -27.98 12.30 -6.75
CA PRO A 170 -29.43 12.42 -6.78
C PRO A 170 -30.05 11.81 -8.03
N LEU A 171 -29.40 11.93 -9.19
CA LEU A 171 -29.89 11.35 -10.43
C LEU A 171 -29.94 9.82 -10.31
N LEU A 172 -28.82 9.18 -9.91
CA LEU A 172 -28.71 7.72 -9.76
C LEU A 172 -29.71 7.18 -8.73
N THR A 173 -29.84 7.85 -7.59
CA THR A 173 -30.74 7.43 -6.52
C THR A 173 -32.21 7.64 -6.82
N SER A 174 -32.55 8.57 -7.73
CA SER A 174 -33.94 8.85 -8.16
C SER A 174 -34.45 7.87 -9.22
N VAL A 175 -33.55 7.25 -9.99
CA VAL A 175 -33.91 6.36 -11.12
C VAL A 175 -34.81 5.20 -10.67
N TYR A 176 -34.39 4.44 -9.67
CA TYR A 176 -35.14 3.28 -9.21
C TYR A 176 -36.52 3.64 -8.62
N PRO A 177 -36.63 4.59 -7.67
CA PRO A 177 -37.93 5.03 -7.18
C PRO A 177 -38.84 5.57 -8.29
N PHE A 178 -38.28 6.36 -9.20
CA PHE A 178 -39.05 6.91 -10.33
C PHE A 178 -39.65 5.78 -11.18
N PHE A 179 -38.88 4.80 -11.62
CA PHE A 179 -39.41 3.69 -12.40
C PHE A 179 -40.49 2.93 -11.62
N LYS A 180 -40.25 2.64 -10.34
CA LYS A 180 -41.21 1.92 -9.52
C LYS A 180 -42.57 2.63 -9.38
N TYR A 181 -42.56 3.94 -9.11
CA TYR A 181 -43.81 4.69 -8.83
C TYR A 181 -44.40 5.32 -10.09
N SER A 182 -43.61 5.67 -11.09
CA SER A 182 -44.08 6.24 -12.35
C SER A 182 -44.97 5.27 -13.14
N PHE A 183 -44.59 3.99 -13.15
CA PHE A 183 -45.31 2.96 -13.91
C PHE A 183 -46.35 2.18 -13.13
N SER A 184 -46.49 2.38 -11.81
CA SER A 184 -47.56 1.78 -11.03
C SER A 184 -48.89 2.52 -11.26
N SER A 185 -50.02 1.79 -11.26
CA SER A 185 -51.35 2.43 -11.35
C SER A 185 -51.69 3.26 -10.10
N PRO A 186 -52.45 4.36 -10.22
CA PRO A 186 -52.85 5.16 -9.04
C PRO A 186 -53.56 4.33 -7.99
N ILE A 187 -54.44 3.44 -8.41
CA ILE A 187 -55.21 2.54 -7.51
C ILE A 187 -54.29 1.59 -6.78
N GLN A 188 -53.29 1.01 -7.47
CA GLN A 188 -52.29 0.18 -6.82
C GLN A 188 -51.44 0.97 -5.83
N SER A 189 -51.05 2.21 -6.16
CA SER A 189 -50.27 3.07 -5.26
C SER A 189 -51.04 3.46 -3.99
N ILE A 190 -52.36 3.65 -4.09
CA ILE A 190 -53.24 3.99 -2.96
C ILE A 190 -53.60 2.73 -2.15
N ARG A 191 -53.89 1.59 -2.83
CA ARG A 191 -54.19 0.30 -2.19
C ARG A 191 -52.95 -0.45 -1.70
N SER A 192 -51.77 -0.09 -2.13
CA SER A 192 -50.52 -0.78 -1.81
C SER A 192 -50.05 -0.65 -0.34
N ILE A 193 -51.01 -0.55 0.55
CA ILE A 193 -50.82 -0.97 1.96
C ILE A 193 -50.59 -2.49 2.02
N GLY A 194 -50.83 -3.23 0.92
CA GLY A 194 -50.57 -4.66 0.73
C GLY A 194 -49.28 -4.89 -0.07
N TRP A 195 -48.29 -4.96 0.51
CA TRP A 195 -46.91 -5.48 0.52
C TRP A 195 -46.70 -6.61 -0.51
N GLY A 196 -46.34 -6.25 -1.73
CA GLY A 196 -45.88 -7.25 -2.68
C GLY A 196 -44.50 -7.82 -2.26
N ASN A 197 -44.38 -9.13 -2.29
CA ASN A 197 -43.11 -9.87 -2.07
C ASN A 197 -41.90 -9.34 -2.88
N HIS A 198 -42.15 -8.64 -3.97
CA HIS A 198 -41.11 -8.04 -4.82
C HIS A 198 -40.29 -6.95 -4.12
N SER A 199 -40.90 -6.12 -3.28
CA SER A 199 -40.22 -5.03 -2.55
C SER A 199 -39.25 -5.58 -1.48
N VAL A 200 -39.56 -6.72 -0.90
CA VAL A 200 -38.68 -7.38 0.11
C VAL A 200 -37.48 -8.01 -0.56
N ARG A 201 -37.68 -8.66 -1.71
CA ARG A 201 -36.59 -9.33 -2.46
C ARG A 201 -35.52 -8.35 -2.92
N SER A 202 -35.90 -7.23 -3.54
CA SER A 202 -34.93 -6.24 -4.03
C SER A 202 -34.07 -5.66 -2.89
N ARG A 203 -34.64 -5.36 -1.75
CA ARG A 203 -33.89 -4.87 -0.57
C ARG A 203 -32.90 -5.89 -0.02
N MET A 204 -33.31 -7.19 -0.02
CA MET A 204 -32.39 -8.25 0.40
C MET A 204 -31.24 -8.45 -0.58
N ILE A 205 -31.48 -8.29 -1.88
CA ILE A 205 -30.42 -8.33 -2.89
C ILE A 205 -29.44 -7.18 -2.66
N PHE A 206 -29.92 -5.94 -2.50
CA PHE A 206 -29.05 -4.80 -2.21
C PHE A 206 -28.25 -4.98 -0.91
N LEU A 207 -28.89 -5.49 0.14
CA LEU A 207 -28.21 -5.82 1.39
C LEU A 207 -27.15 -6.92 1.18
N GLY A 208 -27.46 -7.93 0.37
CA GLY A 208 -26.52 -8.99 0.04
C GLY A 208 -25.30 -8.49 -0.72
N ILE A 209 -25.50 -7.64 -1.73
CA ILE A 209 -24.40 -6.99 -2.45
C ILE A 209 -23.56 -6.14 -1.50
N GLN A 210 -24.22 -5.34 -0.63
CA GLN A 210 -23.54 -4.51 0.36
C GLN A 210 -22.67 -5.35 1.32
N TYR A 211 -23.20 -6.47 1.83
CA TYR A 211 -22.40 -7.40 2.64
C TYR A 211 -21.26 -8.03 1.87
N ALA A 212 -21.46 -8.40 0.60
CA ALA A 212 -20.40 -8.95 -0.22
C ALA A 212 -19.25 -7.95 -0.41
N LEU A 213 -19.55 -6.67 -0.67
CA LEU A 213 -18.56 -5.61 -0.73
C LEU A 213 -17.85 -5.40 0.61
N THR A 214 -18.60 -5.43 1.72
CA THR A 214 -18.03 -5.31 3.07
C THR A 214 -17.08 -6.47 3.39
N PHE A 215 -17.47 -7.71 3.09
CA PHE A 215 -16.59 -8.86 3.24
C PHE A 215 -15.34 -8.73 2.38
N LEU A 216 -15.49 -8.31 1.13
CA LEU A 216 -14.37 -8.11 0.21
C LEU A 216 -13.34 -7.14 0.80
N ILE A 217 -13.78 -5.96 1.24
CA ILE A 217 -12.90 -4.95 1.82
C ILE A 217 -12.28 -5.46 3.13
N THR A 218 -13.06 -6.12 3.99
CA THR A 218 -12.58 -6.63 5.27
C THR A 218 -11.55 -7.75 5.11
N ILE A 219 -11.76 -8.69 4.18
CA ILE A 219 -10.81 -9.78 3.89
C ILE A 219 -9.51 -9.20 3.34
N CYS A 220 -9.58 -8.24 2.41
CA CYS A 220 -8.40 -7.55 1.89
C CYS A 220 -7.65 -6.81 3.01
N ALA A 221 -8.34 -6.06 3.87
CA ALA A 221 -7.71 -5.36 4.99
C ALA A 221 -6.97 -6.32 5.94
N LEU A 222 -7.59 -7.45 6.30
CA LEU A 222 -6.97 -8.47 7.15
C LEU A 222 -5.74 -9.09 6.47
N TYR A 223 -5.80 -9.33 5.17
CA TYR A 223 -4.66 -9.85 4.43
C TYR A 223 -3.51 -8.85 4.36
N PHE A 224 -3.77 -7.57 4.07
CA PHE A 224 -2.73 -6.55 4.04
C PHE A 224 -2.03 -6.39 5.40
N ASN A 225 -2.78 -6.45 6.50
CA ASN A 225 -2.17 -6.45 7.84
C ASN A 225 -1.27 -7.66 8.05
N LYS A 226 -1.70 -8.85 7.62
CA LYS A 226 -0.90 -10.07 7.73
C LYS A 226 0.36 -10.00 6.86
N GLN A 227 0.26 -9.44 5.65
CA GLN A 227 1.40 -9.23 4.76
C GLN A 227 2.39 -8.23 5.35
N LEU A 228 1.90 -7.12 5.89
CA LEU A 228 2.73 -6.13 6.57
C LEU A 228 3.43 -6.72 7.80
N ASP A 229 2.71 -7.49 8.62
CA ASP A 229 3.28 -8.18 9.78
C ASP A 229 4.40 -9.14 9.37
N LEU A 230 4.19 -9.92 8.30
CA LEU A 230 5.23 -10.75 7.73
C LEU A 230 6.46 -9.93 7.30
N MET A 231 6.27 -8.82 6.60
CA MET A 231 7.35 -7.97 6.12
C MET A 231 8.15 -7.35 7.27
N LEU A 232 7.47 -6.90 8.32
CA LEU A 232 8.11 -6.25 9.46
C LEU A 232 8.83 -7.23 10.40
N ASN A 233 8.39 -8.49 10.45
CA ASN A 233 8.93 -9.51 11.34
C ASN A 233 9.83 -10.54 10.63
N THR A 234 9.97 -10.48 9.31
CA THR A 234 10.92 -11.34 8.59
C THR A 234 12.34 -10.82 8.81
N ASP A 235 13.24 -11.74 9.16
CA ASP A 235 14.66 -11.43 9.26
C ASP A 235 15.20 -10.99 7.90
N PRO A 236 15.77 -9.77 7.78
CA PRO A 236 16.34 -9.31 6.53
C PRO A 236 17.62 -10.07 6.14
N GLY A 237 18.13 -10.98 6.97
CA GLY A 237 19.35 -11.73 6.75
C GLY A 237 20.64 -10.97 7.10
N PHE A 238 20.49 -9.87 7.82
CA PHE A 238 21.60 -9.11 8.40
C PHE A 238 21.21 -8.42 9.70
N ARG A 239 22.17 -8.18 10.57
CA ARG A 239 21.98 -7.47 11.83
C ARG A 239 21.52 -6.04 11.59
N THR A 240 20.38 -5.66 12.16
CA THR A 240 19.82 -4.31 12.08
C THR A 240 19.92 -3.56 13.41
N LYS A 241 19.91 -4.29 14.54
CA LYS A 241 19.86 -3.73 15.89
C LYS A 241 21.23 -3.21 16.31
N ASN A 242 21.22 -2.10 17.02
CA ASN A 242 22.40 -1.47 17.59
C ASN A 242 23.46 -1.14 16.53
N ILE A 243 23.01 -0.73 15.35
CA ILE A 243 23.85 -0.21 14.28
C ILE A 243 23.39 1.21 13.96
N MET A 244 24.34 2.13 13.98
CA MET A 244 24.16 3.53 13.62
C MET A 244 24.91 3.84 12.33
N HIS A 245 24.27 4.56 11.42
CA HIS A 245 24.88 5.10 10.21
C HIS A 245 25.18 6.58 10.44
N VAL A 246 26.43 6.95 10.38
CA VAL A 246 26.92 8.31 10.58
C VAL A 246 27.44 8.87 9.28
N ARG A 247 26.96 10.03 8.89
CA ARG A 247 27.49 10.78 7.76
C ARG A 247 28.55 11.77 8.28
N HIS A 248 29.71 11.75 7.69
CA HIS A 248 30.84 12.60 8.12
C HIS A 248 31.36 13.57 7.06
N ILE A 249 30.65 13.75 5.98
CA ILE A 249 30.82 14.89 5.09
C ILE A 249 29.51 15.66 5.08
N TYR A 250 29.57 16.94 5.41
CA TYR A 250 28.52 17.89 5.08
C TYR A 250 28.67 18.22 3.59
N GLU A 251 27.74 17.75 2.76
CA GLU A 251 27.69 18.14 1.36
C GLU A 251 27.66 19.68 1.30
N SER A 252 28.72 20.29 0.75
CA SER A 252 28.61 21.67 0.32
C SER A 252 27.54 21.72 -0.75
N GLN A 253 26.54 22.58 -0.58
CA GLN A 253 25.34 22.66 -1.44
C GLN A 253 25.62 22.92 -2.94
N ASP A 254 26.88 23.14 -3.32
CA ASP A 254 27.29 23.46 -4.69
C ASP A 254 28.38 22.50 -5.19
N PHE A 255 27.96 21.31 -5.62
CA PHE A 255 28.84 20.32 -6.24
C PHE A 255 29.60 20.86 -7.48
N ASN A 256 29.04 21.85 -8.16
CA ASN A 256 29.60 22.47 -9.36
C ASN A 256 30.68 23.54 -9.07
N LEU A 257 30.92 23.89 -7.81
CA LEU A 257 31.89 24.93 -7.40
C LEU A 257 33.11 24.34 -6.68
N LEU A 258 33.23 23.01 -6.58
CA LEU A 258 34.33 22.35 -5.90
C LEU A 258 35.58 22.36 -6.81
N THR A 259 36.60 23.07 -6.39
CA THR A 259 37.94 22.97 -6.99
C THR A 259 38.57 21.64 -6.61
N GLU A 260 39.47 21.12 -7.42
CA GLU A 260 40.18 19.85 -7.17
C GLU A 260 40.91 19.85 -5.82
N GLU A 261 41.46 21.00 -5.40
CA GLU A 261 42.07 21.20 -4.07
C GLU A 261 41.08 20.99 -2.91
N LYS A 262 39.86 21.51 -3.04
CA LYS A 262 38.83 21.37 -2.00
C LYS A 262 38.33 19.91 -1.91
N TRP A 263 38.24 19.23 -3.04
CA TRP A 263 37.95 17.80 -3.10
C TRP A 263 38.98 16.94 -2.37
N GLU A 264 40.28 17.25 -2.54
CA GLU A 264 41.34 16.53 -1.83
C GLU A 264 41.35 16.85 -0.33
N GLN A 265 41.08 18.10 0.04
CA GLN A 265 40.91 18.48 1.43
C GLN A 265 39.75 17.73 2.12
N ASP A 266 38.58 17.71 1.52
CA ASP A 266 37.41 17.03 2.05
C ASP A 266 37.63 15.52 2.18
N ARG A 267 38.32 14.90 1.22
CA ARG A 267 38.75 13.50 1.30
C ARG A 267 39.75 13.23 2.43
N ALA A 268 40.67 14.18 2.68
CA ALA A 268 41.63 14.05 3.77
C ALA A 268 40.92 14.15 5.13
N ILE A 269 39.98 15.08 5.29
CA ILE A 269 39.16 15.22 6.48
C ILE A 269 38.32 13.95 6.71
N ALA A 270 37.63 13.45 5.66
CA ALA A 270 36.84 12.23 5.76
C ALA A 270 37.68 11.03 6.18
N ARG A 271 38.90 10.89 5.65
CA ARG A 271 39.84 9.86 6.08
C ARG A 271 40.23 9.99 7.55
N ALA A 272 40.51 11.21 8.01
CA ALA A 272 40.88 11.46 9.40
C ALA A 272 39.73 11.15 10.36
N ILE A 273 38.51 11.59 10.04
CA ILE A 273 37.30 11.28 10.82
C ILE A 273 37.07 9.76 10.87
N ARG A 274 37.12 9.08 9.72
CA ARG A 274 36.98 7.63 9.66
C ARG A 274 38.00 6.90 10.54
N ASN A 275 39.26 7.30 10.50
CA ASN A 275 40.29 6.69 11.33
C ASN A 275 40.02 6.91 12.83
N LYS A 276 39.53 8.09 13.22
CA LYS A 276 39.10 8.34 14.60
C LYS A 276 37.90 7.48 14.98
N ILE A 277 36.89 7.36 14.12
CA ILE A 277 35.74 6.47 14.37
C ILE A 277 36.18 5.01 14.50
N LYS A 278 37.12 4.55 13.62
CA LYS A 278 37.67 3.19 13.67
C LYS A 278 38.38 2.87 15.00
N THR A 279 38.93 3.87 15.65
CA THR A 279 39.62 3.73 16.98
C THR A 279 38.70 4.06 18.17
N CYS A 280 37.41 4.26 17.94
CA CYS A 280 36.44 4.58 19.00
C CYS A 280 36.31 3.40 19.99
N PRO A 281 36.56 3.60 21.32
CA PRO A 281 36.48 2.52 22.30
C PRO A 281 35.05 2.05 22.59
N TYR A 282 34.04 2.78 22.12
CA TYR A 282 32.61 2.49 22.31
C TYR A 282 31.97 1.81 21.11
N ALA A 283 32.74 1.60 20.03
CA ALA A 283 32.32 0.87 18.84
C ALA A 283 32.77 -0.60 18.91
N GLU A 284 31.88 -1.54 18.58
CA GLU A 284 32.24 -2.95 18.43
C GLU A 284 32.91 -3.19 17.08
N TYR A 285 32.25 -2.73 16.02
CA TYR A 285 32.72 -2.78 14.64
C TYR A 285 32.38 -1.47 13.95
N THR A 286 33.22 -1.08 13.01
CA THR A 286 32.99 0.08 12.15
C THR A 286 33.24 -0.30 10.70
N GLU A 287 32.38 0.15 9.80
CA GLU A 287 32.52 -0.08 8.36
C GLU A 287 32.19 1.18 7.58
N SER A 288 33.10 1.58 6.71
CA SER A 288 32.87 2.69 5.80
C SER A 288 32.34 2.18 4.50
N VAL A 289 31.15 2.59 4.11
CA VAL A 289 30.45 2.08 2.94
C VAL A 289 30.16 3.22 1.97
N TRP A 290 30.30 2.91 0.68
CA TRP A 290 29.89 3.81 -0.39
C TRP A 290 28.37 3.74 -0.61
N ASP A 291 27.84 2.52 -0.65
CA ASP A 291 26.43 2.25 -0.81
C ASP A 291 25.81 1.73 0.50
N GLU A 292 24.71 2.35 0.90
CA GLU A 292 23.98 1.89 2.08
C GLU A 292 23.46 0.47 1.88
N ILE A 293 23.52 -0.38 2.94
CA ILE A 293 23.05 -1.76 2.87
C ILE A 293 21.54 -1.84 2.53
N THR A 294 20.77 -0.84 2.89
CA THR A 294 19.32 -0.73 2.64
C THR A 294 18.96 -0.18 1.26
N GLN A 295 19.95 0.04 0.40
CA GLN A 295 19.74 0.54 -0.95
C GLN A 295 20.37 -0.42 -1.98
N PRO A 296 19.81 -0.52 -3.19
CA PRO A 296 20.45 -1.25 -4.27
C PRO A 296 21.85 -0.70 -4.53
N ALA A 297 22.82 -1.61 -4.71
CA ALA A 297 24.17 -1.23 -5.10
C ALA A 297 24.22 -0.88 -6.60
N TYR A 298 25.37 -0.41 -7.05
CA TYR A 298 25.62 -0.18 -8.47
C TYR A 298 25.60 -1.50 -9.24
N ALA A 299 24.78 -1.60 -10.28
CA ALA A 299 24.63 -2.83 -11.04
C ALA A 299 25.67 -2.91 -12.16
N VAL A 300 26.41 -4.02 -12.20
CA VAL A 300 27.46 -4.30 -13.19
C VAL A 300 27.21 -5.69 -13.80
N THR A 301 27.43 -5.80 -15.12
CA THR A 301 27.37 -7.10 -15.78
C THR A 301 28.67 -7.84 -15.58
N PHE A 302 28.57 -9.06 -15.04
CA PHE A 302 29.69 -9.99 -14.91
C PHE A 302 29.54 -11.14 -15.89
N THR A 303 30.70 -11.67 -16.34
CA THR A 303 30.79 -12.78 -17.29
C THR A 303 31.61 -13.89 -16.65
N THR A 304 31.18 -15.15 -16.82
CA THR A 304 31.94 -16.37 -16.44
C THR A 304 32.83 -16.85 -17.59
N PRO A 305 33.83 -17.74 -17.34
CA PRO A 305 34.63 -18.37 -18.41
C PRO A 305 33.76 -19.06 -19.47
N ASP A 306 32.66 -19.67 -19.08
CA ASP A 306 31.71 -20.35 -19.97
C ASP A 306 30.84 -19.38 -20.80
N GLY A 307 31.01 -18.07 -20.59
CA GLY A 307 30.27 -17.03 -21.32
C GLY A 307 28.88 -16.69 -20.75
N ASN A 308 28.48 -17.26 -19.60
CA ASN A 308 27.25 -16.86 -18.91
C ASN A 308 27.40 -15.44 -18.39
N LYS A 309 26.32 -14.65 -18.51
CA LYS A 309 26.31 -13.25 -18.11
C LYS A 309 25.13 -12.95 -17.20
N ALA A 310 25.39 -12.18 -16.15
CA ALA A 310 24.35 -11.67 -15.28
C ALA A 310 24.65 -10.23 -14.85
N LEU A 311 23.59 -9.44 -14.66
CA LEU A 311 23.66 -8.14 -14.02
C LEU A 311 23.62 -8.36 -12.52
N LEU A 312 24.69 -8.01 -11.83
CA LEU A 312 24.84 -8.17 -10.38
C LEU A 312 24.97 -6.83 -9.69
N ASN A 313 24.45 -6.72 -8.49
CA ASN A 313 24.70 -5.61 -7.60
C ASN A 313 26.13 -5.70 -7.06
N TRP A 314 26.96 -4.74 -7.41
CA TRP A 314 28.35 -4.72 -7.05
C TRP A 314 28.59 -3.80 -5.86
N ARG A 315 29.15 -4.35 -4.77
CA ARG A 315 29.51 -3.61 -3.56
C ARG A 315 31.01 -3.75 -3.29
N ARG A 316 31.65 -2.63 -2.99
CA ARG A 316 32.99 -2.62 -2.42
C ARG A 316 32.89 -2.55 -0.92
N VAL A 317 33.45 -3.53 -0.23
CA VAL A 317 33.35 -3.68 1.22
C VAL A 317 34.64 -4.23 1.80
N SER A 318 34.93 -3.93 3.06
CA SER A 318 36.01 -4.60 3.78
C SER A 318 35.51 -5.89 4.45
N PRO A 319 36.39 -6.77 4.93
CA PRO A 319 35.98 -7.96 5.69
C PRO A 319 35.15 -7.64 6.94
N SER A 320 35.31 -6.44 7.54
CA SER A 320 34.52 -6.00 8.70
C SER A 320 33.03 -5.78 8.38
N PHE A 321 32.66 -5.55 7.11
CA PHE A 321 31.28 -5.47 6.67
C PHE A 321 30.47 -6.71 7.07
N PHE A 322 30.98 -7.91 6.75
CA PHE A 322 30.30 -9.15 7.07
C PHE A 322 30.17 -9.38 8.59
N LYS A 323 31.19 -8.98 9.36
CA LYS A 323 31.18 -9.07 10.83
C LYS A 323 30.21 -8.07 11.45
N LEU A 324 30.18 -6.83 10.95
CA LEU A 324 29.31 -5.76 11.46
C LEU A 324 27.82 -6.10 11.25
N PHE A 325 27.51 -6.60 10.04
CA PHE A 325 26.14 -6.95 9.67
C PHE A 325 25.76 -8.41 9.99
N ASP A 326 26.68 -9.20 10.58
CA ASP A 326 26.47 -10.61 10.91
C ASP A 326 26.01 -11.46 9.71
N ILE A 327 26.64 -11.20 8.56
CA ILE A 327 26.35 -11.95 7.33
C ILE A 327 27.24 -13.20 7.29
N GLU A 328 26.63 -14.36 7.43
CA GLU A 328 27.32 -15.65 7.45
C GLU A 328 27.83 -16.06 6.07
N MET A 329 29.00 -16.73 6.04
CA MET A 329 29.47 -17.42 4.86
C MET A 329 28.85 -18.82 4.81
N GLU A 330 28.18 -19.16 3.70
CA GLU A 330 27.63 -20.51 3.48
C GLU A 330 28.72 -21.48 3.05
N GLU A 331 29.66 -21.01 2.22
CA GLU A 331 30.77 -21.78 1.71
C GLU A 331 32.02 -20.88 1.60
N GLY A 332 33.22 -21.47 1.75
CA GLY A 332 34.48 -20.74 1.70
C GLY A 332 34.82 -20.02 3.02
N ILE A 333 35.80 -19.17 2.97
CA ILE A 333 36.32 -18.45 4.15
C ILE A 333 36.41 -16.97 3.81
N LEU A 334 35.98 -16.11 4.74
CA LEU A 334 36.13 -14.68 4.61
C LEU A 334 37.62 -14.32 4.50
N PRO A 335 38.08 -13.72 3.39
CA PRO A 335 39.48 -13.39 3.22
C PRO A 335 39.92 -12.33 4.22
N GLU A 336 41.18 -12.41 4.62
CA GLU A 336 41.84 -11.32 5.34
C GLU A 336 42.08 -10.16 4.37
N ASN A 337 42.24 -8.96 4.92
CA ASN A 337 42.52 -7.78 4.11
C ASN A 337 43.98 -7.85 3.62
N ASP A 338 44.18 -8.38 2.42
CA ASP A 338 45.45 -8.43 1.70
C ASP A 338 45.37 -7.50 0.46
N GLU A 339 46.50 -7.26 -0.20
CA GLU A 339 46.58 -6.40 -1.38
C GLU A 339 45.91 -7.02 -2.65
N LYS A 340 45.29 -8.22 -2.53
CA LYS A 340 44.66 -8.91 -3.64
C LYS A 340 43.19 -8.64 -3.70
N VAL A 341 42.68 -8.51 -4.91
CA VAL A 341 41.26 -8.39 -5.15
C VAL A 341 40.58 -9.75 -4.96
N HIS A 342 39.70 -9.83 -4.00
CA HIS A 342 38.85 -11.00 -3.72
C HIS A 342 37.42 -10.70 -4.01
N TYR A 343 36.69 -11.66 -4.61
CA TYR A 343 35.25 -11.56 -4.83
C TYR A 343 34.51 -12.60 -3.98
N ILE A 344 33.45 -12.15 -3.36
CA ILE A 344 32.47 -12.97 -2.65
C ILE A 344 31.12 -12.77 -3.36
N MET A 345 30.35 -13.83 -3.52
CA MET A 345 29.00 -13.74 -4.08
C MET A 345 27.98 -14.25 -3.09
N ASN A 346 26.74 -13.76 -3.19
CA ASN A 346 25.65 -14.42 -2.52
C ASN A 346 25.08 -15.58 -3.37
N ARG A 347 24.26 -16.45 -2.75
CA ARG A 347 23.68 -17.61 -3.42
C ARG A 347 22.83 -17.24 -4.64
N THR A 348 22.12 -16.12 -4.57
CA THR A 348 21.31 -15.61 -5.68
C THR A 348 22.18 -15.18 -6.88
N ALA A 349 23.35 -14.59 -6.67
CA ALA A 349 24.30 -14.25 -7.74
C ALA A 349 24.90 -15.49 -8.41
N MET A 350 25.26 -16.51 -7.62
CA MET A 350 25.71 -17.80 -8.15
C MET A 350 24.68 -18.42 -9.10
N LYS A 351 23.39 -18.43 -8.69
CA LYS A 351 22.29 -18.93 -9.54
C LYS A 351 22.11 -18.09 -10.80
N ALA A 352 22.21 -16.76 -10.70
CA ALA A 352 22.07 -15.87 -11.85
C ALA A 352 23.13 -16.10 -12.91
N LEU A 353 24.37 -16.45 -12.51
CA LEU A 353 25.47 -16.80 -13.39
C LEU A 353 25.52 -18.29 -13.75
N GLN A 354 24.56 -19.10 -13.28
CA GLN A 354 24.51 -20.56 -13.48
C GLN A 354 25.74 -21.29 -12.93
N LEU A 355 26.34 -20.76 -11.87
CA LEU A 355 27.47 -21.39 -11.15
C LEU A 355 26.92 -22.33 -10.08
N ASN A 356 27.38 -23.59 -10.07
CA ASN A 356 26.88 -24.63 -9.17
C ASN A 356 27.78 -24.84 -7.94
N THR A 357 29.11 -24.72 -8.12
CA THR A 357 30.11 -24.97 -7.10
C THR A 357 31.01 -23.78 -6.91
N LEU A 358 31.63 -23.66 -5.74
CA LEU A 358 32.62 -22.61 -5.45
C LEU A 358 33.97 -22.88 -6.14
N GLU A 359 34.37 -24.16 -6.28
CA GLU A 359 35.69 -24.55 -6.75
C GLU A 359 36.01 -24.01 -8.14
N ASP A 360 35.05 -23.99 -9.05
CA ASP A 360 35.23 -23.53 -10.44
C ASP A 360 34.65 -22.11 -10.68
N ALA A 361 34.16 -21.45 -9.62
CA ALA A 361 33.52 -20.16 -9.76
C ALA A 361 34.55 -19.04 -9.97
N SER A 362 34.51 -18.43 -11.15
CA SER A 362 35.31 -17.25 -11.46
C SER A 362 34.57 -16.30 -12.39
N VAL A 363 34.84 -15.01 -12.27
CA VAL A 363 34.15 -13.96 -13.00
C VAL A 363 35.05 -12.82 -13.40
N ILE A 364 34.57 -12.05 -14.36
CA ILE A 364 35.14 -10.76 -14.74
C ILE A 364 34.03 -9.78 -15.11
N GLU A 365 34.26 -8.50 -14.91
CA GLU A 365 33.37 -7.47 -15.45
C GLU A 365 33.30 -7.58 -16.98
N ASP A 366 32.10 -7.62 -17.55
CA ASP A 366 31.88 -7.80 -18.98
C ASP A 366 32.59 -6.71 -19.81
N ASP A 367 32.66 -5.50 -19.33
CA ASP A 367 33.40 -4.41 -19.99
C ASP A 367 34.89 -4.64 -20.04
N LYS A 368 35.52 -5.18 -18.99
CA LYS A 368 36.93 -5.54 -18.97
C LYS A 368 37.21 -6.69 -19.93
N PHE A 369 36.33 -7.69 -19.97
CA PHE A 369 36.44 -8.82 -20.88
C PHE A 369 36.28 -8.43 -22.35
N ARG A 370 35.38 -7.51 -22.68
CA ARG A 370 35.17 -7.01 -24.04
C ARG A 370 36.40 -6.22 -24.55
N LYS A 371 37.02 -5.43 -23.67
CA LYS A 371 38.23 -4.66 -24.02
C LYS A 371 39.44 -5.51 -24.25
N ASN A 372 39.61 -6.59 -23.49
CA ASN A 372 40.72 -7.50 -23.59
C ASN A 372 40.29 -8.93 -23.26
N LYS A 373 40.20 -9.79 -24.27
CA LYS A 373 39.82 -11.22 -24.10
C LYS A 373 40.84 -12.08 -23.36
N ASN A 374 42.06 -11.57 -23.16
CA ASN A 374 43.11 -12.26 -22.46
C ASN A 374 43.24 -11.87 -20.98
N VAL A 375 42.25 -11.16 -20.42
CA VAL A 375 42.22 -10.82 -19.00
C VAL A 375 41.87 -12.06 -18.18
N ALA A 376 42.59 -12.27 -17.07
CA ALA A 376 42.32 -13.36 -16.15
C ALA A 376 40.97 -13.17 -15.44
N PHE A 377 40.25 -14.27 -15.26
CA PHE A 377 39.06 -14.29 -14.41
C PHE A 377 39.46 -14.31 -12.94
N TYR A 378 38.71 -13.62 -12.12
CA TYR A 378 38.93 -13.59 -10.68
C TYR A 378 38.14 -14.71 -10.00
N PRO A 379 38.77 -15.53 -9.17
CA PRO A 379 38.08 -16.59 -8.44
C PRO A 379 37.13 -16.02 -7.39
N ILE A 380 36.00 -16.70 -7.17
CA ILE A 380 35.10 -16.45 -6.05
C ILE A 380 35.65 -17.23 -4.86
N VAL A 381 35.94 -16.53 -3.76
CA VAL A 381 36.60 -17.12 -2.58
C VAL A 381 35.62 -17.61 -1.52
N ALA A 382 34.38 -17.06 -1.52
CA ALA A 382 33.36 -17.48 -0.59
C ALA A 382 31.95 -17.17 -1.14
N ILE A 383 30.96 -17.88 -0.60
CA ILE A 383 29.54 -17.63 -0.86
C ILE A 383 28.90 -17.11 0.44
N ALA A 384 28.41 -15.88 0.40
CA ALA A 384 27.68 -15.28 1.51
C ALA A 384 26.20 -15.67 1.46
N LYS A 385 25.58 -15.73 2.61
CA LYS A 385 24.12 -15.92 2.75
C LYS A 385 23.35 -14.78 2.09
N ASP A 386 22.24 -15.12 1.47
CA ASP A 386 21.35 -14.13 0.88
C ASP A 386 20.77 -13.20 1.96
N HIS A 387 20.68 -11.91 1.65
CA HIS A 387 20.01 -10.91 2.49
C HIS A 387 19.15 -9.97 1.64
N TYR A 388 18.22 -9.28 2.30
CA TYR A 388 17.26 -8.39 1.66
C TYR A 388 17.65 -6.93 1.89
N SER A 389 18.32 -6.32 0.92
CA SER A 389 18.73 -4.90 0.99
C SER A 389 17.58 -3.92 0.82
N GLY A 390 16.54 -4.33 0.10
CA GLY A 390 15.37 -3.52 -0.21
C GLY A 390 14.07 -4.11 0.31
N HIS A 391 12.98 -3.74 -0.34
CA HIS A 391 11.65 -4.24 -0.01
C HIS A 391 11.53 -5.76 -0.22
N LEU A 392 11.00 -6.48 0.75
CA LEU A 392 10.94 -7.95 0.77
C LEU A 392 10.18 -8.56 -0.42
N SER A 393 9.25 -7.79 -1.03
CA SER A 393 8.55 -8.23 -2.22
C SER A 393 9.47 -8.48 -3.42
N MET A 394 10.65 -7.84 -3.45
CA MET A 394 11.61 -7.97 -4.55
C MET A 394 12.50 -9.21 -4.41
N GLY A 395 12.56 -9.81 -3.22
CA GLY A 395 13.46 -10.93 -2.92
C GLY A 395 14.89 -10.48 -2.64
N ALA A 396 15.78 -11.46 -2.45
CA ALA A 396 17.21 -11.20 -2.30
C ALA A 396 17.80 -10.82 -3.66
N GLU A 397 18.61 -9.78 -3.67
CA GLU A 397 19.28 -9.29 -4.87
C GLU A 397 20.55 -10.13 -5.15
N ALA A 398 20.81 -10.37 -6.44
CA ALA A 398 22.06 -11.02 -6.87
C ALA A 398 23.23 -10.06 -6.64
N THR A 399 24.03 -10.32 -5.61
CA THR A 399 25.07 -9.40 -5.14
C THR A 399 26.46 -10.03 -5.20
N ILE A 400 27.41 -9.25 -5.71
CA ILE A 400 28.84 -9.55 -5.67
C ILE A 400 29.55 -8.50 -4.80
N TYR A 401 30.42 -8.96 -3.93
CA TYR A 401 31.22 -8.14 -3.04
C TYR A 401 32.67 -8.18 -3.51
N GLU A 402 33.23 -7.02 -3.77
CA GLU A 402 34.66 -6.84 -3.98
C GLU A 402 35.29 -6.43 -2.66
N ILE A 403 36.24 -7.23 -2.18
CA ILE A 403 36.93 -6.94 -0.92
C ILE A 403 38.00 -5.90 -1.20
N ASP A 404 37.75 -4.66 -0.74
CA ASP A 404 38.63 -3.52 -0.88
C ASP A 404 38.39 -2.51 0.24
N GLU A 405 39.43 -1.93 0.83
CA GLU A 405 39.29 -0.79 1.74
C GLU A 405 39.11 0.51 0.97
N PHE A 406 37.87 0.79 0.60
CA PHE A 406 37.55 2.03 -0.07
C PHE A 406 37.08 3.12 0.89
N GLY A 407 37.64 4.34 0.73
CA GLY A 407 37.26 5.49 1.55
C GLY A 407 35.88 6.02 1.19
N SER A 408 35.00 6.12 2.16
CA SER A 408 33.62 6.62 2.00
C SER A 408 33.37 7.86 2.87
N THR A 409 32.26 8.52 2.57
CA THR A 409 31.76 9.72 3.27
C THR A 409 30.82 9.38 4.43
N SER A 410 30.57 8.08 4.66
CA SER A 410 29.71 7.62 5.75
C SER A 410 30.24 6.32 6.37
N THR A 411 29.91 6.10 7.62
CA THR A 411 30.36 4.93 8.38
C THR A 411 29.20 4.32 9.15
N TYR A 412 29.05 3.01 9.08
CA TYR A 412 28.23 2.23 10.00
C TYR A 412 29.04 1.90 11.25
N ILE A 413 28.41 2.03 12.40
CA ILE A 413 28.99 1.76 13.71
C ILE A 413 28.07 0.79 14.45
N ALA A 414 28.56 -0.40 14.76
CA ALA A 414 27.92 -1.31 15.70
C ALA A 414 28.34 -0.96 17.12
N TYR A 415 27.40 -0.89 18.03
CA TYR A 415 27.62 -0.44 19.41
C TYR A 415 26.81 -1.27 20.42
N GLN A 416 27.22 -1.20 21.69
CA GLN A 416 26.43 -1.72 22.80
C GLN A 416 25.42 -0.66 23.23
N GLU A 417 24.15 -1.04 23.43
CA GLU A 417 23.05 -0.12 23.73
C GLU A 417 23.35 0.77 24.95
N GLU A 418 23.99 0.19 25.96
CA GLU A 418 24.37 0.89 27.23
C GLU A 418 25.42 1.97 27.02
N LYS A 419 26.21 1.89 25.93
CA LYS A 419 27.29 2.82 25.60
C LYS A 419 26.95 3.84 24.52
N LEU A 420 25.67 3.90 24.13
CA LEU A 420 25.22 4.87 23.12
C LEU A 420 25.47 6.34 23.53
N PRO A 421 25.23 6.76 24.79
CA PRO A 421 25.53 8.14 25.19
C PRO A 421 27.00 8.51 25.03
N GLU A 422 27.91 7.63 25.46
CA GLU A 422 29.36 7.84 25.38
C GLU A 422 29.83 7.85 23.92
N LEU A 423 29.25 6.99 23.07
CA LEU A 423 29.51 6.98 21.63
C LEU A 423 29.12 8.31 21.01
N LEU A 424 27.92 8.81 21.31
CA LEU A 424 27.43 10.09 20.77
C LEU A 424 28.30 11.27 21.22
N ASP A 425 28.72 11.30 22.46
CA ASP A 425 29.60 12.35 22.97
C ASP A 425 31.01 12.28 22.34
N TYR A 426 31.52 11.07 22.11
CA TYR A 426 32.76 10.88 21.34
C TYR A 426 32.62 11.42 19.91
N LEU A 427 31.52 11.09 19.20
CA LEU A 427 31.27 11.56 17.84
C LEU A 427 31.10 13.08 17.77
N LYS A 428 30.43 13.71 18.74
CA LYS A 428 30.34 15.17 18.85
C LYS A 428 31.74 15.78 19.00
N GLY A 429 32.60 15.21 19.84
CA GLY A 429 33.99 15.64 19.99
C GLY A 429 34.78 15.56 18.71
N VAL A 430 34.60 14.48 17.93
CA VAL A 430 35.23 14.32 16.60
C VAL A 430 34.72 15.38 15.63
N MET A 431 33.40 15.65 15.57
CA MET A 431 32.84 16.67 14.67
C MET A 431 33.30 18.09 15.09
N GLN A 432 33.38 18.36 16.37
CA GLN A 432 33.91 19.64 16.90
C GLN A 432 35.37 19.85 16.49
N GLU A 433 36.20 18.80 16.50
CA GLU A 433 37.62 18.86 16.12
C GLU A 433 37.80 19.18 14.64
N PHE A 434 37.02 18.57 13.74
CA PHE A 434 37.21 18.68 12.30
C PHE A 434 36.36 19.75 11.63
N TYR A 435 35.15 20.03 12.15
CA TYR A 435 34.17 20.96 11.55
C TYR A 435 33.79 22.13 12.45
N GLY A 436 34.27 22.16 13.70
CA GLY A 436 33.90 23.21 14.65
C GLY A 436 32.43 23.17 15.09
N THR A 437 31.74 22.04 14.92
CA THR A 437 30.34 21.86 15.32
C THR A 437 30.16 20.56 16.08
N GLU A 438 29.28 20.57 17.10
CA GLU A 438 28.89 19.35 17.80
C GLU A 438 27.75 18.58 17.13
N THR A 439 27.32 19.02 15.95
CA THR A 439 26.22 18.36 15.22
C THR A 439 26.72 17.07 14.59
N VAL A 440 26.07 15.96 14.90
CA VAL A 440 26.32 14.63 14.31
C VAL A 440 25.09 14.24 13.51
N GLU A 441 25.25 14.06 12.21
CA GLU A 441 24.17 13.49 11.36
C GLU A 441 24.24 11.97 11.43
N TYR A 442 23.27 11.37 12.10
CA TYR A 442 23.17 9.92 12.20
C TYR A 442 21.75 9.42 12.05
N THR A 443 21.63 8.17 11.67
CA THR A 443 20.35 7.43 11.60
C THR A 443 20.56 6.01 12.08
N PHE A 444 19.59 5.47 12.82
CA PHE A 444 19.65 4.06 13.20
C PHE A 444 19.24 3.17 12.02
N LEU A 445 19.98 2.09 11.83
CA LEU A 445 19.72 1.16 10.71
C LEU A 445 18.34 0.52 10.84
N GLU A 446 17.90 0.21 12.05
CA GLU A 446 16.56 -0.31 12.32
C GLU A 446 15.46 0.62 11.82
N ASP A 447 15.63 1.93 12.00
CA ASP A 447 14.65 2.93 11.53
C ASP A 447 14.68 3.04 10.01
N LYS A 448 15.86 2.93 9.37
CA LYS A 448 15.95 2.88 7.90
C LYS A 448 15.25 1.66 7.33
N VAL A 449 15.43 0.49 7.94
CA VAL A 449 14.74 -0.74 7.51
C VAL A 449 13.23 -0.62 7.69
N LYS A 450 12.76 -0.05 8.81
CA LYS A 450 11.33 0.22 9.02
C LYS A 450 10.76 1.20 8.00
N ALA A 451 11.53 2.20 7.60
CA ALA A 451 11.11 3.21 6.62
C ALA A 451 10.85 2.63 5.22
N ILE A 452 11.50 1.50 4.87
CA ILE A 452 11.23 0.78 3.62
C ILE A 452 9.74 0.38 3.51
N TYR A 453 9.10 0.09 4.64
CA TYR A 453 7.71 -0.38 4.73
C TYR A 453 6.70 0.71 5.13
N ASP A 454 7.09 1.98 5.16
CA ASP A 454 6.20 3.08 5.56
C ASP A 454 5.02 3.24 4.60
N GLU A 455 5.22 3.01 3.30
CA GLU A 455 4.13 3.05 2.33
C GLU A 455 3.13 1.91 2.55
N ASP A 456 3.61 0.69 2.78
CA ASP A 456 2.75 -0.47 3.07
C ASP A 456 1.97 -0.28 4.37
N ARG A 457 2.59 0.32 5.39
CA ARG A 457 1.93 0.67 6.66
C ARG A 457 0.81 1.68 6.44
N LYS A 458 1.03 2.71 5.63
CA LYS A 458 0.00 3.69 5.25
C LYS A 458 -1.15 3.02 4.52
N ILE A 459 -0.84 2.17 3.53
CA ILE A 459 -1.83 1.40 2.78
C ILE A 459 -2.65 0.50 3.70
N ALA A 460 -2.02 -0.29 4.56
CA ALA A 460 -2.71 -1.15 5.52
C ALA A 460 -3.63 -0.35 6.45
N THR A 461 -3.17 0.82 6.92
CA THR A 461 -3.97 1.74 7.75
C THR A 461 -5.20 2.24 7.00
N ILE A 462 -5.06 2.66 5.75
CA ILE A 462 -6.18 3.11 4.91
C ILE A 462 -7.20 1.98 4.72
N TYR A 463 -6.75 0.77 4.44
CA TYR A 463 -7.64 -0.40 4.31
C TYR A 463 -8.39 -0.71 5.60
N ASN A 464 -7.75 -0.60 6.76
CA ASN A 464 -8.39 -0.80 8.06
C ASN A 464 -9.50 0.21 8.31
N VAL A 465 -9.23 1.49 8.02
CA VAL A 465 -10.23 2.57 8.14
C VAL A 465 -11.39 2.31 7.17
N PHE A 466 -11.10 1.91 5.94
CA PHE A 466 -12.14 1.63 4.94
C PHE A 466 -12.99 0.40 5.32
N ALA A 467 -12.35 -0.65 5.85
CA ALA A 467 -13.08 -1.82 6.35
C ALA A 467 -14.01 -1.44 7.51
N LEU A 468 -13.54 -0.62 8.44
CA LEU A 468 -14.34 -0.12 9.55
C LEU A 468 -15.55 0.68 9.05
N ILE A 469 -15.34 1.61 8.12
CA ILE A 469 -16.41 2.41 7.52
C ILE A 469 -17.41 1.50 6.78
N ALA A 470 -16.93 0.54 5.99
CA ALA A 470 -17.79 -0.41 5.27
C ALA A 470 -18.67 -1.22 6.23
N ILE A 471 -18.12 -1.69 7.34
CA ILE A 471 -18.85 -2.43 8.38
C ILE A 471 -19.93 -1.52 9.01
N ILE A 472 -19.59 -0.29 9.40
CA ILE A 472 -20.52 0.67 9.99
C ILE A 472 -21.67 0.96 9.01
N VAL A 473 -21.36 1.26 7.74
CA VAL A 473 -22.37 1.55 6.71
C VAL A 473 -23.28 0.34 6.47
N SER A 474 -22.72 -0.89 6.46
CA SER A 474 -23.50 -2.12 6.33
C SER A 474 -24.42 -2.35 7.53
N CYS A 475 -23.95 -2.06 8.73
CA CYS A 475 -24.77 -2.15 9.94
C CYS A 475 -25.92 -1.13 9.93
N LEU A 476 -25.68 0.09 9.45
CA LEU A 476 -26.74 1.09 9.28
C LEU A 476 -27.78 0.64 8.25
N GLY A 477 -27.37 0.02 7.15
CA GLY A 477 -28.27 -0.57 6.16
C GLY A 477 -29.12 -1.69 6.74
N LEU A 478 -28.48 -2.63 7.43
CA LEU A 478 -29.17 -3.70 8.16
C LEU A 478 -30.14 -3.14 9.20
N PHE A 479 -29.69 -2.13 9.96
CA PHE A 479 -30.53 -1.47 10.97
C PHE A 479 -31.82 -0.92 10.35
N GLY A 480 -31.72 -0.18 9.26
CA GLY A 480 -32.88 0.39 8.57
C GLY A 480 -33.84 -0.66 8.03
N ILE A 481 -33.30 -1.67 7.32
CA ILE A 481 -34.12 -2.74 6.73
C ILE A 481 -34.79 -3.60 7.82
N SER A 482 -34.06 -3.97 8.86
CA SER A 482 -34.58 -4.81 9.92
C SER A 482 -35.61 -4.08 10.78
N LEU A 483 -35.42 -2.78 11.09
CA LEU A 483 -36.40 -1.98 11.79
C LEU A 483 -37.73 -1.92 11.02
N PHE A 484 -37.62 -1.78 9.71
CA PHE A 484 -38.78 -1.75 8.86
C PHE A 484 -39.50 -3.12 8.78
N ASP A 485 -38.73 -4.20 8.56
CA ASP A 485 -39.28 -5.58 8.54
C ASP A 485 -39.95 -5.95 9.86
N ILE A 486 -39.39 -5.55 10.98
CA ILE A 486 -39.94 -5.78 12.31
C ILE A 486 -41.26 -5.01 12.48
N ARG A 487 -41.30 -3.71 12.12
CA ARG A 487 -42.53 -2.90 12.19
C ARG A 487 -43.67 -3.50 11.37
N GLN A 488 -43.34 -4.03 10.19
CA GLN A 488 -44.31 -4.71 9.34
C GLN A 488 -44.95 -5.94 9.97
N ARG A 489 -44.14 -6.65 10.75
CA ARG A 489 -44.55 -7.89 11.38
C ARG A 489 -45.04 -7.73 12.83
N TYR A 490 -45.25 -6.46 13.28
CA TYR A 490 -45.69 -6.23 14.66
C TYR A 490 -46.94 -7.01 15.01
N ARG A 491 -47.94 -7.07 14.11
CA ARG A 491 -49.16 -7.85 14.30
C ARG A 491 -48.88 -9.35 14.37
N GLU A 492 -48.05 -9.89 13.48
CA GLU A 492 -47.63 -11.31 13.51
C GLU A 492 -46.89 -11.63 14.82
N ILE A 493 -45.99 -10.76 15.23
CA ILE A 493 -45.22 -10.89 16.49
C ILE A 493 -46.15 -10.82 17.69
N ALA A 494 -47.11 -9.89 17.70
CA ALA A 494 -48.08 -9.73 18.78
C ALA A 494 -48.98 -10.98 18.92
N ILE A 495 -49.51 -11.51 17.80
CA ILE A 495 -50.35 -12.73 17.79
C ILE A 495 -49.56 -13.93 18.30
N ARG A 496 -48.31 -14.12 17.82
CA ARG A 496 -47.46 -15.23 18.28
C ARG A 496 -47.14 -15.11 19.77
N LYS A 497 -46.91 -13.89 20.27
CA LYS A 497 -46.61 -13.62 21.67
C LYS A 497 -47.82 -13.92 22.56
N VAL A 498 -49.05 -13.56 22.14
CA VAL A 498 -50.30 -13.87 22.83
C VAL A 498 -50.50 -15.40 22.83
N ASN A 499 -50.08 -16.12 21.77
CA ASN A 499 -50.14 -17.59 21.69
C ASN A 499 -48.97 -18.28 22.40
N GLY A 500 -48.19 -17.57 23.22
CA GLY A 500 -47.12 -18.18 24.05
C GLY A 500 -45.76 -18.31 23.40
N ALA A 501 -45.51 -17.71 22.21
CA ALA A 501 -44.19 -17.73 21.59
C ALA A 501 -43.16 -16.99 22.45
N GLY A 502 -42.03 -17.67 22.73
CA GLY A 502 -40.93 -17.09 23.49
C GLY A 502 -40.03 -16.20 22.65
N MET A 503 -39.12 -15.49 23.31
CA MET A 503 -38.10 -14.64 22.65
C MET A 503 -37.26 -15.43 21.63
N LYS A 504 -36.96 -16.70 21.94
CA LYS A 504 -36.17 -17.60 21.07
C LYS A 504 -36.83 -17.82 19.71
N ASP A 505 -38.15 -18.00 19.70
CA ASP A 505 -38.92 -18.25 18.47
C ASP A 505 -38.93 -16.99 17.58
N LEU A 506 -39.00 -15.80 18.18
CA LEU A 506 -38.92 -14.51 17.48
C LEU A 506 -37.54 -14.28 16.89
N TYR A 507 -36.49 -14.60 17.64
CA TYR A 507 -35.13 -14.52 17.13
C TYR A 507 -34.91 -15.48 15.96
N GLN A 508 -35.30 -16.75 16.06
CA GLN A 508 -35.14 -17.71 14.97
C GLN A 508 -35.84 -17.25 13.68
N LEU A 509 -37.04 -16.72 13.79
CA LEU A 509 -37.82 -16.24 12.65
C LEU A 509 -37.12 -15.10 11.89
N LEU A 510 -36.52 -14.15 12.62
CA LEU A 510 -35.92 -12.95 12.05
C LEU A 510 -34.45 -13.18 11.66
N PHE A 511 -33.66 -13.85 12.49
CA PHE A 511 -32.25 -14.07 12.23
C PHE A 511 -32.00 -14.97 11.01
N LYS A 512 -32.79 -16.04 10.83
CA LYS A 512 -32.59 -17.02 9.74
C LYS A 512 -32.44 -16.35 8.38
N LYS A 513 -33.27 -15.34 8.09
CA LYS A 513 -33.28 -14.63 6.82
C LYS A 513 -32.00 -13.81 6.60
N TYR A 514 -31.54 -13.08 7.63
CA TYR A 514 -30.35 -12.24 7.55
C TYR A 514 -29.06 -13.06 7.59
N LEU A 515 -29.03 -14.16 8.35
CA LEU A 515 -27.92 -15.12 8.35
C LEU A 515 -27.72 -15.75 6.98
N LEU A 516 -28.82 -16.10 6.30
CA LEU A 516 -28.75 -16.66 4.96
C LEU A 516 -28.17 -15.64 3.97
N VAL A 517 -28.61 -14.38 4.00
CA VAL A 517 -28.07 -13.31 3.15
C VAL A 517 -26.59 -13.10 3.44
N LEU A 518 -26.21 -13.03 4.73
CA LEU A 518 -24.82 -12.87 5.15
C LEU A 518 -23.96 -14.04 4.68
N GLY A 519 -24.43 -15.29 4.83
CA GLY A 519 -23.73 -16.49 4.38
C GLY A 519 -23.53 -16.52 2.86
N ILE A 520 -24.58 -16.23 2.08
CA ILE A 520 -24.48 -16.14 0.61
C ILE A 520 -23.49 -15.05 0.21
N SER A 521 -23.56 -13.88 0.84
CA SER A 521 -22.65 -12.76 0.55
C SER A 521 -21.20 -13.12 0.84
N PHE A 522 -20.93 -13.85 1.92
CA PHE A 522 -19.61 -14.36 2.25
C PHE A 522 -19.09 -15.34 1.21
N VAL A 523 -19.93 -16.30 0.78
CA VAL A 523 -19.56 -17.29 -0.25
C VAL A 523 -19.23 -16.61 -1.58
N VAL A 524 -19.94 -15.53 -1.94
CA VAL A 524 -19.66 -14.77 -3.17
C VAL A 524 -18.41 -13.91 -3.03
N ALA A 525 -18.20 -13.27 -1.87
CA ALA A 525 -17.07 -12.37 -1.64
C ALA A 525 -15.73 -13.14 -1.53
N THR A 526 -15.73 -14.34 -0.97
CA THR A 526 -14.52 -15.13 -0.70
C THR A 526 -13.69 -15.41 -1.97
N PRO A 527 -14.23 -15.97 -3.07
CA PRO A 527 -13.43 -16.23 -4.27
C PRO A 527 -12.94 -14.93 -4.95
N LEU A 528 -13.75 -13.88 -4.89
CA LEU A 528 -13.36 -12.58 -5.44
C LEU A 528 -12.20 -11.95 -4.64
N ALA A 529 -12.27 -12.01 -3.31
CA ALA A 529 -11.19 -11.54 -2.44
C ALA A 529 -9.91 -12.35 -2.65
N TYR A 530 -10.03 -13.69 -2.75
CA TYR A 530 -8.89 -14.56 -3.05
C TYR A 530 -8.23 -14.18 -4.38
N TYR A 531 -9.02 -13.97 -5.43
CA TYR A 531 -8.52 -13.56 -6.73
C TYR A 531 -7.77 -12.22 -6.69
N LEU A 532 -8.36 -11.19 -6.04
CA LEU A 532 -7.73 -9.87 -5.91
C LEU A 532 -6.43 -9.93 -5.12
N ILE A 533 -6.40 -10.66 -4.01
CA ILE A 533 -5.20 -10.86 -3.20
C ILE A 533 -4.11 -11.57 -4.02
N HIS A 534 -4.48 -12.64 -4.73
CA HIS A 534 -3.54 -13.39 -5.55
C HIS A 534 -2.95 -12.51 -6.67
N GLN A 535 -3.80 -11.71 -7.34
CA GLN A 535 -3.36 -10.80 -8.39
C GLN A 535 -2.43 -9.70 -7.85
N TYR A 536 -2.74 -9.15 -6.68
CA TYR A 536 -1.90 -8.13 -6.04
C TYR A 536 -0.52 -8.68 -5.66
N THR A 537 -0.48 -9.91 -5.14
CA THR A 537 0.76 -10.53 -4.67
C THR A 537 1.47 -11.36 -5.74
N ALA A 538 1.01 -11.32 -7.00
CA ALA A 538 1.58 -12.14 -8.07
C ALA A 538 3.09 -11.91 -8.23
N ASP A 539 3.51 -10.65 -8.18
CA ASP A 539 4.91 -10.24 -8.35
C ASP A 539 5.74 -10.27 -7.06
N PHE A 540 5.14 -10.60 -5.92
CA PHE A 540 5.86 -10.65 -4.65
C PHE A 540 6.64 -11.95 -4.53
N VAL A 541 7.93 -11.87 -4.22
CA VAL A 541 8.77 -13.04 -3.95
C VAL A 541 8.41 -13.63 -2.58
N VAL A 542 8.32 -12.78 -1.55
CA VAL A 542 7.92 -13.17 -0.20
C VAL A 542 6.49 -12.71 0.05
N LYS A 543 5.57 -13.66 0.21
CA LYS A 543 4.15 -13.40 0.39
C LYS A 543 3.56 -14.21 1.53
N ALA A 544 2.66 -13.58 2.28
CA ALA A 544 1.94 -14.24 3.36
C ALA A 544 1.01 -15.33 2.80
N PRO A 545 0.96 -16.52 3.39
CA PRO A 545 0.06 -17.56 2.94
C PRO A 545 -1.40 -17.13 3.13
N ILE A 546 -2.22 -17.29 2.08
CA ILE A 546 -3.67 -17.04 2.13
C ILE A 546 -4.34 -18.21 2.84
N GLY A 547 -4.33 -18.18 4.18
CA GLY A 547 -4.92 -19.22 5.01
C GLY A 547 -6.43 -19.01 5.24
N ILE A 548 -7.14 -20.09 5.58
CA ILE A 548 -8.59 -20.08 5.91
C ILE A 548 -8.88 -19.12 7.08
N GLY A 549 -7.93 -18.92 7.99
CA GLY A 549 -8.10 -18.08 9.17
C GLY A 549 -8.56 -16.66 8.88
N ILE A 550 -8.06 -16.03 7.81
CA ILE A 550 -8.44 -14.66 7.42
C ILE A 550 -9.94 -14.60 7.08
N PHE A 551 -10.44 -15.58 6.32
CA PHE A 551 -11.84 -15.66 5.93
C PHE A 551 -12.75 -15.91 7.14
N VAL A 552 -12.33 -16.79 8.04
CA VAL A 552 -13.07 -17.06 9.29
C VAL A 552 -13.12 -15.84 10.19
N ILE A 553 -12.01 -15.12 10.37
CA ILE A 553 -11.97 -13.90 11.16
C ILE A 553 -12.90 -12.83 10.56
N ALA A 554 -12.86 -12.62 9.23
CA ALA A 554 -13.75 -11.69 8.56
C ALA A 554 -15.22 -12.08 8.75
N LEU A 555 -15.57 -13.36 8.58
CA LEU A 555 -16.93 -13.86 8.80
C LEU A 555 -17.40 -13.60 10.22
N VAL A 556 -16.60 -14.00 11.22
CA VAL A 556 -16.93 -13.83 12.64
C VAL A 556 -17.09 -12.36 13.00
N LEU A 557 -16.19 -11.50 12.57
CA LEU A 557 -16.22 -10.07 12.85
C LEU A 557 -17.50 -9.41 12.29
N VAL A 558 -17.78 -9.59 11.01
CA VAL A 558 -18.98 -9.02 10.38
C VAL A 558 -20.26 -9.64 10.95
N ALA A 559 -20.25 -10.95 11.22
CA ALA A 559 -21.40 -11.63 11.80
C ALA A 559 -21.72 -11.16 13.21
N ILE A 560 -20.73 -11.03 14.10
CA ILE A 560 -20.93 -10.55 15.47
C ILE A 560 -21.54 -9.16 15.48
N ILE A 561 -21.01 -8.23 14.71
CA ILE A 561 -21.49 -6.84 14.67
C ILE A 561 -22.90 -6.79 14.09
N SER A 562 -23.14 -7.50 12.97
CA SER A 562 -24.46 -7.54 12.32
C SER A 562 -25.53 -8.21 13.20
N MET A 563 -25.19 -9.34 13.82
CA MET A 563 -26.11 -10.05 14.72
C MET A 563 -26.36 -9.28 16.01
N GLY A 564 -25.35 -8.59 16.54
CA GLY A 564 -25.50 -7.65 17.67
C GLY A 564 -26.51 -6.52 17.36
N THR A 565 -26.43 -5.94 16.17
CA THR A 565 -27.37 -4.91 15.70
C THR A 565 -28.80 -5.45 15.63
N LEU A 566 -28.98 -6.64 15.04
CA LEU A 566 -30.30 -7.30 14.97
C LEU A 566 -30.82 -7.68 16.34
N TYR A 567 -29.98 -8.25 17.20
CA TYR A 567 -30.36 -8.64 18.56
C TYR A 567 -30.95 -7.47 19.34
N TRP A 568 -30.27 -6.34 19.31
CA TRP A 568 -30.74 -5.12 19.99
C TRP A 568 -32.12 -4.66 19.49
N GLN A 569 -32.34 -4.69 18.17
CA GLN A 569 -33.64 -4.28 17.58
C GLN A 569 -34.77 -5.26 17.90
N ILE A 570 -34.50 -6.58 17.78
CA ILE A 570 -35.51 -7.60 18.08
C ILE A 570 -35.90 -7.55 19.55
N ARG A 571 -34.95 -7.34 20.46
CA ARG A 571 -35.21 -7.15 21.88
C ARG A 571 -36.11 -5.95 22.14
N LYS A 572 -35.85 -4.82 21.47
CA LYS A 572 -36.67 -3.64 21.57
C LYS A 572 -38.11 -3.88 21.05
N ALA A 573 -38.25 -4.56 19.93
CA ALA A 573 -39.54 -4.91 19.34
C ALA A 573 -40.35 -5.92 20.20
N ALA A 574 -39.69 -6.89 20.75
CA ALA A 574 -40.31 -7.91 21.60
C ALA A 574 -40.80 -7.37 22.95
N ASN A 575 -40.25 -6.25 23.42
CA ASN A 575 -40.68 -5.60 24.64
C ASN A 575 -41.91 -4.68 24.44
N ILE A 576 -42.40 -4.51 23.19
CA ILE A 576 -43.61 -3.72 22.91
C ILE A 576 -44.83 -4.50 23.44
N ASN A 577 -45.75 -3.76 24.10
CA ASN A 577 -46.98 -4.33 24.63
C ASN A 577 -47.92 -4.75 23.47
N PRO A 578 -48.31 -6.04 23.35
CA PRO A 578 -49.18 -6.52 22.27
C PRO A 578 -50.55 -5.77 22.23
N ALA A 579 -51.06 -5.36 23.37
CA ALA A 579 -52.33 -4.66 23.46
C ALA A 579 -52.32 -3.26 22.80
N THR A 580 -51.17 -2.55 22.83
CA THR A 580 -51.03 -1.25 22.17
C THR A 580 -50.95 -1.39 20.65
N VAL A 581 -50.38 -2.48 20.15
CA VAL A 581 -50.28 -2.76 18.71
C VAL A 581 -51.63 -3.15 18.11
N MET A 582 -52.48 -3.83 18.89
CA MET A 582 -53.83 -4.25 18.45
C MET A 582 -54.88 -3.12 18.55
N LYS A 583 -54.66 -2.08 19.37
CA LYS A 583 -55.52 -0.93 19.52
C LYS A 583 -55.26 0.21 18.52
N SER A 584 -54.14 0.21 17.82
CA SER A 584 -53.71 1.31 16.95
C SER A 584 -54.28 1.24 15.52
N GLU A 585 -55.38 0.55 15.31
CA GLU A 585 -56.29 0.69 14.17
C GLU A 585 -57.50 1.53 14.63
#